data_021da0602c22c8614cc861ea896ed055
#
_entry.id   021da0602c22c8614cc861ea896ed055
#
_cell.length_a   1.000
_cell.length_b   1.000
_cell.length_c   1.000
_cell.angle_alpha   90.00
_cell.angle_beta   90.00
_cell.angle_gamma   90.00
#
_symmetry.space_group_name_H-M   'P 1'
#
loop_
_entity.id
_entity.type
_entity.pdbx_description
1 polymer ?
#
loop_
_entity_poly.entity_id
_entity_poly.type
_entity_poly.pdbx_seq_one_letter_code
_entity_poly.pdbx_strand_id
1 'polypeptide(L)'
;MTVEIPSKRKRSRVRGTPKGRAVDPKAREEVRSLLGDAARRRDLLIEHLHKIQDRFGCLSAAHLVGLAAEMKMAMAEVYEVATFYHHFDVVKEGDAAPPAITVRVCDSIACDLAGSHELLKKLPALLGQDVRVLHAPCVGRCETAPVAVVGQNPVPFATAEKVASLVTAKALTHSVTDIAITPGHVDYAAYRAARGYRLAASCVGGSRSPADIIELMENSGLRGLGGAGFPAGRKWKIVAAEPAPRLMAINIDEGEPGTFKDRYYLERDPHRFLEGAIVAAWAVGIDTVYIYLRDEYHGCRAILERELAALQADPPCRIPQFHLRRGAGAYICGEESAMIESIEGKRGEPRLRPPYVAQVGLFGRPTLEHNMETLHWVREIVEKGPEWFAGHGRNGRKGLRSFSVSGRVKKPGVHLAPAGITLQELIDEYCGGMLEGHTLYGYLPGGASGGILPASMANVPLDFDTLNQYGCFIGSAAVVVLSDKDTATAAARNVMKFFADESCGQCTPCRVGTEKALHLMKDRRWDQPLLKELSQAMMDASICGLGQAAPNPMLSVMKYFAKEVV
;
A
#
# COMPACT_ATOMS: atom_id res chain seq x y z
N MET A 1 15.60 -72.92 -14.69
CA MET A 1 14.96 -72.56 -13.41
C MET A 1 14.48 -71.13 -13.55
N THR A 2 13.22 -70.94 -13.84
CA THR A 2 12.53 -69.65 -13.96
C THR A 2 11.99 -69.30 -12.60
N VAL A 3 12.48 -68.21 -12.03
CA VAL A 3 12.02 -67.66 -10.74
C VAL A 3 10.73 -66.91 -10.99
N GLU A 4 9.60 -67.35 -10.47
CA GLU A 4 8.33 -66.66 -10.45
C GLU A 4 8.40 -65.49 -9.46
N ILE A 5 8.13 -64.24 -9.93
CA ILE A 5 8.00 -63.05 -9.11
C ILE A 5 6.55 -63.01 -8.56
N PRO A 6 6.34 -62.92 -7.22
CA PRO A 6 4.99 -62.89 -6.66
C PRO A 6 4.27 -61.59 -7.05
N SER A 7 3.02 -61.75 -7.53
CA SER A 7 2.14 -60.63 -7.88
C SER A 7 1.92 -59.66 -6.71
N LYS A 8 2.09 -58.36 -6.95
CA LYS A 8 1.82 -57.29 -5.98
C LYS A 8 0.37 -57.38 -5.48
N ARG A 9 0.17 -57.78 -4.23
CA ARG A 9 -1.10 -57.62 -3.51
C ARG A 9 -1.58 -56.19 -3.64
N LYS A 10 -2.76 -55.94 -4.22
CA LYS A 10 -3.48 -54.67 -4.19
C LYS A 10 -3.70 -54.33 -2.71
N ARG A 11 -2.94 -53.35 -2.19
CA ARG A 11 -3.22 -52.73 -0.89
C ARG A 11 -4.62 -52.12 -0.98
N SER A 12 -5.58 -52.67 -0.22
CA SER A 12 -6.85 -51.99 0.02
C SER A 12 -6.53 -50.60 0.57
N ARG A 13 -7.01 -49.54 -0.10
CA ARG A 13 -6.97 -48.19 0.47
C ARG A 13 -7.86 -48.23 1.70
N VAL A 14 -7.25 -48.42 2.87
CA VAL A 14 -7.88 -48.06 4.14
C VAL A 14 -8.24 -46.60 4.00
N ARG A 15 -9.52 -46.26 4.07
CA ARG A 15 -9.96 -44.86 4.20
C ARG A 15 -9.37 -44.37 5.50
N GLY A 16 -8.18 -43.73 5.43
CA GLY A 16 -7.60 -43.06 6.58
C GLY A 16 -8.58 -41.98 7.06
N THR A 17 -8.85 -41.94 8.34
CA THR A 17 -9.49 -40.77 8.96
C THR A 17 -8.73 -39.51 8.51
N PRO A 18 -9.43 -38.49 8.01
CA PRO A 18 -8.77 -37.25 7.64
C PRO A 18 -7.88 -36.76 8.79
N LYS A 19 -6.59 -36.55 8.54
CA LYS A 19 -5.72 -35.91 9.53
C LYS A 19 -6.10 -34.44 9.61
N GLY A 20 -6.39 -33.94 10.80
CA GLY A 20 -6.76 -32.55 11.05
C GLY A 20 -8.11 -32.42 11.78
N ARG A 21 -8.59 -31.18 11.91
CA ARG A 21 -9.90 -30.91 12.51
C ARG A 21 -11.02 -31.45 11.65
N ALA A 22 -12.03 -32.02 12.28
CA ALA A 22 -13.26 -32.41 11.60
C ALA A 22 -13.96 -31.17 11.03
N VAL A 23 -14.49 -31.29 9.82
CA VAL A 23 -15.27 -30.22 9.19
C VAL A 23 -16.63 -30.15 9.86
N ASP A 24 -16.97 -28.99 10.42
CA ASP A 24 -18.33 -28.70 10.90
C ASP A 24 -19.25 -28.54 9.68
N PRO A 25 -20.29 -29.38 9.54
CA PRO A 25 -21.19 -29.32 8.40
C PRO A 25 -21.92 -27.99 8.26
N LYS A 26 -22.31 -27.36 9.39
CA LYS A 26 -23.01 -26.08 9.42
C LYS A 26 -22.10 -24.96 8.96
N ALA A 27 -20.93 -24.81 9.54
CA ALA A 27 -19.94 -23.77 9.15
C ALA A 27 -19.52 -23.93 7.67
N ARG A 28 -19.36 -25.16 7.19
CA ARG A 28 -19.06 -25.41 5.79
C ARG A 28 -20.20 -24.96 4.86
N GLU A 29 -21.47 -25.23 5.24
CA GLU A 29 -22.61 -24.81 4.44
C GLU A 29 -22.79 -23.28 4.45
N GLU A 30 -22.54 -22.63 5.57
CA GLU A 30 -22.51 -21.17 5.69
C GLU A 30 -21.47 -20.57 4.75
N VAL A 31 -20.26 -21.11 4.73
CA VAL A 31 -19.19 -20.68 3.81
C VAL A 31 -19.60 -20.95 2.34
N ARG A 32 -20.11 -22.14 2.02
CA ARG A 32 -20.54 -22.47 0.66
C ARG A 32 -21.61 -21.51 0.14
N SER A 33 -22.63 -21.25 0.98
CA SER A 33 -23.72 -20.35 0.66
C SER A 33 -23.23 -18.91 0.45
N LEU A 34 -22.30 -18.43 1.30
CA LEU A 34 -21.71 -17.11 1.21
C LEU A 34 -20.87 -16.93 -0.06
N LEU A 35 -20.14 -17.97 -0.47
CA LEU A 35 -19.30 -17.91 -1.66
C LEU A 35 -20.09 -18.08 -2.96
N GLY A 36 -21.27 -18.69 -2.92
CA GLY A 36 -22.11 -18.94 -4.12
C GLY A 36 -21.30 -19.58 -5.26
N ASP A 37 -21.44 -19.05 -6.47
CA ASP A 37 -20.76 -19.53 -7.68
C ASP A 37 -19.32 -19.00 -7.86
N ALA A 38 -18.78 -18.24 -6.91
CA ALA A 38 -17.42 -17.75 -6.97
C ALA A 38 -16.41 -18.89 -7.11
N ALA A 39 -15.42 -18.75 -7.98
CA ALA A 39 -14.43 -19.78 -8.23
C ALA A 39 -13.63 -20.13 -6.95
N ARG A 40 -13.34 -21.42 -6.75
CA ARG A 40 -12.58 -21.93 -5.60
C ARG A 40 -11.08 -22.05 -5.93
N ARG A 41 -10.52 -21.02 -6.56
CA ARG A 41 -9.10 -20.94 -6.91
C ARG A 41 -8.30 -20.34 -5.77
N ARG A 42 -7.04 -20.76 -5.62
CA ARG A 42 -6.14 -20.29 -4.56
C ARG A 42 -5.99 -18.77 -4.55
N ASP A 43 -5.86 -18.15 -5.71
CA ASP A 43 -5.68 -16.71 -5.88
C ASP A 43 -6.88 -15.87 -5.40
N LEU A 44 -8.00 -16.51 -5.05
CA LEU A 44 -9.17 -15.89 -4.44
C LEU A 44 -9.30 -16.16 -2.94
N LEU A 45 -8.28 -16.74 -2.32
CA LEU A 45 -8.34 -17.07 -0.89
C LEU A 45 -8.57 -15.83 -0.03
N ILE A 46 -7.84 -14.74 -0.30
CA ILE A 46 -7.94 -13.50 0.49
C ILE A 46 -9.32 -12.88 0.30
N GLU A 47 -9.86 -12.84 -0.91
CA GLU A 47 -11.23 -12.38 -1.17
C GLU A 47 -12.29 -13.23 -0.47
N HIS A 48 -12.08 -14.54 -0.36
CA HIS A 48 -12.99 -15.41 0.39
C HIS A 48 -12.90 -15.19 1.89
N LEU A 49 -11.70 -14.96 2.42
CA LEU A 49 -11.50 -14.57 3.83
C LEU A 49 -12.19 -13.24 4.13
N HIS A 50 -12.08 -12.24 3.26
CA HIS A 50 -12.82 -10.97 3.38
C HIS A 50 -14.33 -11.18 3.45
N LYS A 51 -14.91 -12.00 2.57
CA LYS A 51 -16.35 -12.28 2.58
C LYS A 51 -16.80 -12.87 3.92
N ILE A 52 -16.02 -13.79 4.50
CA ILE A 52 -16.31 -14.39 5.80
C ILE A 52 -16.17 -13.35 6.91
N GLN A 53 -15.09 -12.59 6.94
CA GLN A 53 -14.85 -11.53 7.91
C GLN A 53 -15.95 -10.46 7.86
N ASP A 54 -16.27 -9.96 6.66
CA ASP A 54 -17.31 -8.95 6.47
C ASP A 54 -18.69 -9.43 6.90
N ARG A 55 -19.00 -10.74 6.75
CA ARG A 55 -20.29 -11.34 7.11
C ARG A 55 -20.42 -11.66 8.60
N PHE A 56 -19.37 -12.21 9.21
CA PHE A 56 -19.42 -12.75 10.57
C PHE A 56 -18.65 -11.91 11.61
N GLY A 57 -17.96 -10.85 11.16
CA GLY A 57 -17.14 -9.98 12.01
C GLY A 57 -15.80 -10.59 12.44
N CYS A 58 -15.57 -11.87 12.14
CA CYS A 58 -14.32 -12.57 12.44
C CYS A 58 -14.18 -13.86 11.60
N LEU A 59 -13.01 -14.45 11.62
CA LEU A 59 -12.71 -15.74 11.03
C LEU A 59 -12.66 -16.82 12.12
N SER A 60 -13.77 -17.50 12.39
CA SER A 60 -13.77 -18.58 13.37
C SER A 60 -13.01 -19.81 12.87
N ALA A 61 -12.45 -20.61 13.78
CA ALA A 61 -11.78 -21.85 13.45
C ALA A 61 -12.66 -22.79 12.60
N ALA A 62 -13.97 -22.86 12.88
CA ALA A 62 -14.92 -23.67 12.12
C ALA A 62 -15.09 -23.16 10.67
N HIS A 63 -15.23 -21.84 10.48
CA HIS A 63 -15.33 -21.26 9.13
C HIS A 63 -14.03 -21.44 8.33
N LEU A 64 -12.85 -21.32 8.95
CA LEU A 64 -11.57 -21.56 8.25
C LEU A 64 -11.42 -23.01 7.81
N VAL A 65 -11.84 -23.98 8.64
CA VAL A 65 -11.87 -25.41 8.25
C VAL A 65 -12.88 -25.64 7.13
N GLY A 66 -14.06 -25.00 7.21
CA GLY A 66 -15.09 -25.04 6.15
C GLY A 66 -14.57 -24.48 4.83
N LEU A 67 -13.87 -23.34 4.86
CA LEU A 67 -13.25 -22.70 3.68
C LEU A 67 -12.15 -23.58 3.08
N ALA A 68 -11.27 -24.16 3.90
CA ALA A 68 -10.23 -25.08 3.45
C ALA A 68 -10.83 -26.30 2.70
N ALA A 69 -11.93 -26.85 3.23
CA ALA A 69 -12.65 -27.94 2.59
C ALA A 69 -13.29 -27.53 1.25
N GLU A 70 -13.92 -26.35 1.17
CA GLU A 70 -14.52 -25.81 -0.07
C GLU A 70 -13.47 -25.53 -1.15
N MET A 71 -12.33 -24.98 -0.76
CA MET A 71 -11.22 -24.67 -1.68
C MET A 71 -10.32 -25.87 -1.99
N LYS A 72 -10.50 -27.01 -1.32
CA LYS A 72 -9.63 -28.19 -1.43
C LYS A 72 -8.16 -27.88 -1.10
N MET A 73 -7.95 -27.01 -0.13
CA MET A 73 -6.64 -26.60 0.40
C MET A 73 -6.37 -27.25 1.75
N ALA A 74 -5.10 -27.34 2.14
CA ALA A 74 -4.76 -27.74 3.49
C ALA A 74 -5.19 -26.65 4.50
N MET A 75 -5.69 -27.05 5.67
CA MET A 75 -6.08 -26.10 6.72
C MET A 75 -4.92 -25.18 7.14
N ALA A 76 -3.70 -25.71 7.18
CA ALA A 76 -2.50 -24.94 7.51
C ALA A 76 -2.27 -23.78 6.52
N GLU A 77 -2.47 -24.01 5.21
CA GLU A 77 -2.31 -22.99 4.18
C GLU A 77 -3.36 -21.87 4.32
N VAL A 78 -4.61 -22.22 4.63
CA VAL A 78 -5.66 -21.20 4.86
C VAL A 78 -5.39 -20.43 6.15
N TYR A 79 -4.97 -21.13 7.21
CA TYR A 79 -4.69 -20.52 8.51
C TYR A 79 -3.48 -19.59 8.47
N GLU A 80 -2.39 -19.98 7.80
CA GLU A 80 -1.20 -19.13 7.68
C GLU A 80 -1.47 -17.83 6.92
N VAL A 81 -2.33 -17.86 5.89
CA VAL A 81 -2.74 -16.67 5.16
C VAL A 81 -3.67 -15.82 6.03
N ALA A 82 -4.66 -16.42 6.69
CA ALA A 82 -5.60 -15.71 7.56
C ALA A 82 -4.92 -14.99 8.73
N THR A 83 -3.85 -15.59 9.30
CA THR A 83 -3.12 -15.01 10.46
C THR A 83 -1.99 -14.08 10.06
N PHE A 84 -1.63 -14.00 8.79
CA PHE A 84 -0.59 -13.11 8.29
C PHE A 84 -1.08 -11.65 8.17
N TYR A 85 -2.32 -11.45 7.77
CA TYR A 85 -2.88 -10.14 7.48
C TYR A 85 -3.60 -9.52 8.68
N HIS A 86 -3.26 -8.29 9.04
CA HIS A 86 -3.78 -7.59 10.22
C HIS A 86 -5.28 -7.26 10.16
N HIS A 87 -5.87 -7.26 8.97
CA HIS A 87 -7.31 -7.05 8.80
C HIS A 87 -8.14 -8.19 9.40
N PHE A 88 -7.62 -9.41 9.40
CA PHE A 88 -8.38 -10.59 9.78
C PHE A 88 -8.34 -10.89 11.28
N ASP A 89 -9.50 -10.99 11.89
CA ASP A 89 -9.68 -11.38 13.28
C ASP A 89 -9.90 -12.92 13.37
N VAL A 90 -8.82 -13.67 13.51
CA VAL A 90 -8.87 -15.13 13.63
C VAL A 90 -9.20 -15.53 15.06
N VAL A 91 -10.39 -16.14 15.27
CA VAL A 91 -10.89 -16.60 16.56
C VAL A 91 -10.67 -18.11 16.70
N LYS A 92 -9.85 -18.49 17.68
CA LYS A 92 -9.58 -19.91 17.98
C LYS A 92 -10.76 -20.56 18.69
N GLU A 93 -10.75 -21.89 18.71
CA GLU A 93 -11.77 -22.64 19.45
C GLU A 93 -11.71 -22.33 20.96
N GLY A 94 -12.84 -21.94 21.52
CA GLY A 94 -12.94 -21.53 22.93
C GLY A 94 -12.69 -20.05 23.19
N ASP A 95 -12.16 -19.30 22.21
CA ASP A 95 -11.98 -17.86 22.35
C ASP A 95 -13.30 -17.11 22.07
N ALA A 96 -13.50 -15.99 22.74
CA ALA A 96 -14.62 -15.10 22.48
C ALA A 96 -14.41 -14.33 21.18
N ALA A 97 -15.48 -14.17 20.38
CA ALA A 97 -15.46 -13.28 19.22
C ALA A 97 -15.22 -11.83 19.65
N PRO A 98 -14.55 -11.01 18.83
CA PRO A 98 -14.38 -9.59 19.12
C PRO A 98 -15.73 -8.87 19.18
N PRO A 99 -15.83 -7.74 19.91
CA PRO A 99 -17.01 -6.89 19.87
C PRO A 99 -17.41 -6.52 18.43
N ALA A 100 -18.72 -6.35 18.20
CA ALA A 100 -19.27 -6.06 16.88
C ALA A 100 -18.76 -4.74 16.28
N ILE A 101 -18.33 -3.80 17.11
CA ILE A 101 -17.77 -2.52 16.69
C ILE A 101 -16.30 -2.46 17.07
N THR A 102 -15.47 -2.21 16.09
CA THR A 102 -14.04 -1.90 16.28
C THR A 102 -13.77 -0.47 15.86
N VAL A 103 -13.14 0.28 16.76
CA VAL A 103 -12.57 1.61 16.48
C VAL A 103 -11.06 1.47 16.37
N ARG A 104 -10.50 1.84 15.22
CA ARG A 104 -9.06 1.88 14.98
C ARG A 104 -8.59 3.33 15.01
N VAL A 105 -7.60 3.64 15.83
CA VAL A 105 -7.00 4.98 15.90
C VAL A 105 -5.61 4.93 15.28
N CYS A 106 -5.40 5.72 14.24
CA CYS A 106 -4.08 5.81 13.61
C CYS A 106 -3.07 6.43 14.58
N ASP A 107 -1.95 5.75 14.81
CA ASP A 107 -0.85 6.23 15.68
C ASP A 107 0.47 6.48 14.91
N SER A 108 0.39 6.53 13.57
CA SER A 108 1.53 6.89 12.72
C SER A 108 1.89 8.37 12.85
N ILE A 109 3.09 8.73 12.41
CA ILE A 109 3.77 10.01 12.66
C ILE A 109 2.87 11.24 12.54
N ALA A 110 2.09 11.43 11.49
CA ALA A 110 1.23 12.60 11.33
C ALA A 110 0.09 12.65 12.37
N CYS A 111 -0.50 11.50 12.70
CA CYS A 111 -1.55 11.41 13.71
C CYS A 111 -0.99 11.50 15.13
N ASP A 112 0.20 10.98 15.38
CA ASP A 112 0.93 11.12 16.63
C ASP A 112 1.22 12.61 16.93
N LEU A 113 1.78 13.32 15.95
CA LEU A 113 1.98 14.77 16.04
C LEU A 113 0.67 15.53 16.33
N ALA A 114 -0.46 15.04 15.86
CA ALA A 114 -1.79 15.62 16.07
C ALA A 114 -2.49 15.14 17.35
N GLY A 115 -1.81 14.34 18.21
CA GLY A 115 -2.30 13.93 19.52
C GLY A 115 -3.17 12.67 19.54
N SER A 116 -3.03 11.75 18.59
CA SER A 116 -3.78 10.50 18.53
C SER A 116 -3.63 9.60 19.77
N HIS A 117 -2.51 9.69 20.49
CA HIS A 117 -2.30 8.96 21.75
C HIS A 117 -3.32 9.34 22.84
N GLU A 118 -3.78 10.58 22.86
CA GLU A 118 -4.83 11.01 23.81
C GLU A 118 -6.18 10.39 23.47
N LEU A 119 -6.46 10.17 22.18
CA LEU A 119 -7.67 9.44 21.75
C LEU A 119 -7.61 7.97 22.20
N LEU A 120 -6.46 7.32 21.99
CA LEU A 120 -6.24 5.92 22.40
C LEU A 120 -6.42 5.73 23.91
N LYS A 121 -6.06 6.72 24.73
CA LYS A 121 -6.26 6.67 26.18
C LYS A 121 -7.71 6.91 26.61
N LYS A 122 -8.41 7.84 25.93
CA LYS A 122 -9.76 8.27 26.33
C LYS A 122 -10.88 7.36 25.83
N LEU A 123 -10.76 6.87 24.60
CA LEU A 123 -11.83 6.14 23.93
C LEU A 123 -12.27 4.85 24.64
N PRO A 124 -11.39 3.98 25.19
CA PRO A 124 -11.82 2.76 25.88
C PRO A 124 -12.75 3.04 27.07
N ALA A 125 -12.45 4.07 27.87
CA ALA A 125 -13.28 4.45 29.00
C ALA A 125 -14.62 5.08 28.56
N LEU A 126 -14.62 5.81 27.43
CA LEU A 126 -15.82 6.47 26.91
C LEU A 126 -16.78 5.50 26.22
N LEU A 127 -16.25 4.52 25.47
CA LEU A 127 -17.05 3.62 24.62
C LEU A 127 -17.46 2.31 25.32
N GLY A 128 -16.85 1.98 26.45
CA GLY A 128 -17.16 0.76 27.21
C GLY A 128 -16.63 -0.52 26.57
N GLN A 129 -17.03 -1.69 27.13
CA GLN A 129 -16.51 -3.00 26.76
C GLN A 129 -17.13 -3.57 25.46
N ASP A 130 -18.27 -3.04 25.03
CA ASP A 130 -18.95 -3.49 23.80
C ASP A 130 -18.31 -2.94 22.52
N VAL A 131 -17.29 -2.10 22.67
CA VAL A 131 -16.53 -1.52 21.56
C VAL A 131 -15.05 -1.79 21.75
N ARG A 132 -14.44 -2.41 20.76
CA ARG A 132 -12.99 -2.65 20.76
C ARG A 132 -12.27 -1.43 20.22
N VAL A 133 -11.33 -0.86 20.98
CA VAL A 133 -10.45 0.24 20.55
C VAL A 133 -9.04 -0.30 20.34
N LEU A 134 -8.51 -0.11 19.14
CA LEU A 134 -7.17 -0.57 18.73
C LEU A 134 -6.36 0.61 18.16
N HIS A 135 -5.04 0.56 18.33
CA HIS A 135 -4.14 1.34 17.48
C HIS A 135 -4.12 0.77 16.06
N ALA A 136 -3.80 1.59 15.08
CA ALA A 136 -3.66 1.18 13.69
C ALA A 136 -2.49 1.90 13.02
N PRO A 137 -1.81 1.27 12.07
CA PRO A 137 -0.84 1.96 11.22
C PRO A 137 -1.53 3.03 10.36
N CYS A 138 -0.76 3.66 9.48
CA CYS A 138 -1.28 4.76 8.66
C CYS A 138 -2.47 4.32 7.79
N VAL A 139 -3.58 5.02 7.94
CA VAL A 139 -4.81 4.80 7.16
C VAL A 139 -4.90 5.69 5.91
N GLY A 140 -3.78 6.33 5.53
CA GLY A 140 -3.66 7.13 4.30
C GLY A 140 -4.48 8.43 4.28
N ARG A 141 -4.67 9.09 5.44
CA ARG A 141 -5.42 10.34 5.58
C ARG A 141 -4.67 11.36 6.45
N CYS A 142 -3.36 11.45 6.25
CA CYS A 142 -2.47 12.25 7.10
C CYS A 142 -2.77 13.76 7.04
N GLU A 143 -3.38 14.24 5.96
CA GLU A 143 -3.82 15.64 5.81
C GLU A 143 -4.97 16.03 6.75
N THR A 144 -5.67 15.04 7.29
CA THR A 144 -6.79 15.25 8.22
C THR A 144 -6.54 14.66 9.60
N ALA A 145 -5.26 14.57 9.98
CA ALA A 145 -4.84 14.05 11.29
C ALA A 145 -5.41 14.90 12.46
N PRO A 146 -5.72 14.28 13.63
CA PRO A 146 -5.66 12.83 13.88
C PRO A 146 -6.85 12.10 13.27
N VAL A 147 -6.65 10.82 12.90
CA VAL A 147 -7.69 10.01 12.24
C VAL A 147 -8.02 8.78 13.07
N ALA A 148 -9.32 8.52 13.21
CA ALA A 148 -9.85 7.24 13.69
C ALA A 148 -10.70 6.60 12.59
N VAL A 149 -10.95 5.28 12.69
CA VAL A 149 -11.83 4.56 11.78
C VAL A 149 -12.83 3.77 12.61
N VAL A 150 -14.12 4.05 12.45
CA VAL A 150 -15.22 3.35 13.11
C VAL A 150 -15.75 2.28 12.14
N GLY A 151 -15.44 1.01 12.40
CA GLY A 151 -15.69 -0.04 11.40
C GLY A 151 -14.85 0.20 10.14
N GLN A 152 -15.52 0.63 9.07
CA GLN A 152 -14.91 1.03 7.79
C GLN A 152 -15.05 2.54 7.50
N ASN A 153 -15.58 3.31 8.46
CA ASN A 153 -15.85 4.74 8.30
C ASN A 153 -14.71 5.59 8.88
N PRO A 154 -13.87 6.24 8.07
CA PRO A 154 -12.81 7.12 8.56
C PRO A 154 -13.38 8.43 9.12
N VAL A 155 -12.85 8.84 10.26
CA VAL A 155 -13.21 10.04 11.00
C VAL A 155 -12.05 11.05 10.91
N PRO A 156 -12.13 12.02 10.00
CA PRO A 156 -11.12 13.05 9.88
C PRO A 156 -11.16 14.02 11.05
N PHE A 157 -10.01 14.56 11.47
CA PHE A 157 -9.87 15.45 12.62
C PHE A 157 -10.61 14.86 13.83
N ALA A 158 -10.29 13.60 14.16
CA ALA A 158 -10.99 12.80 15.13
C ALA A 158 -10.89 13.42 16.54
N THR A 159 -12.05 13.51 17.20
CA THR A 159 -12.14 13.80 18.63
C THR A 159 -12.90 12.65 19.31
N ALA A 160 -12.75 12.52 20.61
CA ALA A 160 -13.45 11.48 21.37
C ALA A 160 -14.97 11.55 21.16
N GLU A 161 -15.51 12.78 21.11
CA GLU A 161 -16.95 13.04 20.94
C GLU A 161 -17.44 12.66 19.54
N LYS A 162 -16.69 13.00 18.48
CA LYS A 162 -17.01 12.60 17.09
C LYS A 162 -17.04 11.09 16.95
N VAL A 163 -16.02 10.41 17.49
CA VAL A 163 -15.95 8.95 17.43
C VAL A 163 -17.11 8.32 18.19
N ALA A 164 -17.42 8.78 19.43
CA ALA A 164 -18.52 8.26 20.22
C ALA A 164 -19.88 8.47 19.53
N SER A 165 -20.09 9.62 18.89
CA SER A 165 -21.31 9.91 18.13
C SER A 165 -21.52 8.90 16.99
N LEU A 166 -20.46 8.61 16.21
CA LEU A 166 -20.53 7.65 15.10
C LEU A 166 -20.74 6.21 15.59
N VAL A 167 -20.11 5.83 16.70
CA VAL A 167 -20.35 4.52 17.35
C VAL A 167 -21.80 4.39 17.79
N THR A 168 -22.35 5.41 18.46
CA THR A 168 -23.75 5.41 18.92
C THR A 168 -24.72 5.35 17.74
N ALA A 169 -24.42 6.07 16.66
CA ALA A 169 -25.21 6.05 15.43
C ALA A 169 -25.03 4.76 14.60
N LYS A 170 -24.10 3.88 15.00
CA LYS A 170 -23.68 2.69 14.21
C LYS A 170 -23.30 3.01 12.78
N ALA A 171 -22.69 4.19 12.56
CA ALA A 171 -22.21 4.63 11.25
C ALA A 171 -20.87 3.93 10.89
N LEU A 172 -20.95 2.62 10.61
CA LEU A 172 -19.79 1.74 10.45
C LEU A 172 -19.22 1.72 9.05
N THR A 173 -19.94 2.24 8.06
CA THR A 173 -19.53 2.29 6.65
C THR A 173 -19.81 3.67 6.08
N HIS A 174 -18.98 4.10 5.10
CA HIS A 174 -19.40 5.18 4.22
C HIS A 174 -20.58 4.73 3.36
N SER A 175 -21.58 5.57 3.18
CA SER A 175 -22.57 5.30 2.15
C SER A 175 -21.94 5.49 0.76
N VAL A 176 -22.43 4.74 -0.24
CA VAL A 176 -21.97 4.90 -1.64
C VAL A 176 -22.30 6.32 -2.16
N THR A 177 -23.33 6.96 -1.61
CA THR A 177 -23.69 8.34 -1.89
C THR A 177 -22.67 9.35 -1.37
N ASP A 178 -22.03 9.08 -0.21
CA ASP A 178 -21.00 9.97 0.33
C ASP A 178 -19.72 9.93 -0.51
N ILE A 179 -19.45 8.80 -1.15
CA ILE A 179 -18.33 8.61 -2.07
C ILE A 179 -18.58 9.35 -3.41
N ALA A 180 -19.84 9.49 -3.82
CA ALA A 180 -20.22 10.21 -5.04
C ALA A 180 -20.04 11.74 -4.92
N ILE A 181 -19.80 12.26 -3.71
CA ILE A 181 -19.81 13.69 -3.40
C ILE A 181 -18.37 14.25 -3.20
N THR A 182 -17.33 13.51 -3.52
CA THR A 182 -15.99 14.11 -3.52
C THR A 182 -15.99 15.26 -4.54
N PRO A 183 -15.81 16.53 -4.11
CA PRO A 183 -15.86 17.65 -5.03
C PRO A 183 -14.85 17.47 -6.17
N GLY A 184 -15.32 17.56 -7.40
CA GLY A 184 -14.48 17.39 -8.59
C GLY A 184 -14.27 15.93 -9.02
N HIS A 185 -15.03 14.95 -8.50
CA HIS A 185 -14.99 13.58 -9.00
C HIS A 185 -15.45 13.50 -10.46
N VAL A 186 -14.61 12.86 -11.28
CA VAL A 186 -14.87 12.61 -12.71
C VAL A 186 -15.24 11.13 -12.87
N ASP A 187 -16.51 10.85 -13.11
CA ASP A 187 -17.00 9.51 -13.43
C ASP A 187 -16.74 9.14 -14.90
N TYR A 188 -17.06 7.91 -15.27
CA TYR A 188 -16.88 7.41 -16.64
C TYR A 188 -17.55 8.29 -17.70
N ALA A 189 -18.78 8.73 -17.47
CA ALA A 189 -19.54 9.53 -18.42
C ALA A 189 -18.92 10.91 -18.62
N ALA A 190 -18.55 11.59 -17.53
CA ALA A 190 -17.87 12.88 -17.57
C ALA A 190 -16.49 12.79 -18.23
N TYR A 191 -15.71 11.73 -17.93
CA TYR A 191 -14.42 11.51 -18.56
C TYR A 191 -14.53 11.28 -20.07
N ARG A 192 -15.52 10.48 -20.52
CA ARG A 192 -15.83 10.28 -21.94
C ARG A 192 -16.24 11.59 -22.63
N ALA A 193 -17.12 12.37 -22.00
CA ALA A 193 -17.55 13.68 -22.51
C ALA A 193 -16.39 14.67 -22.66
N ALA A 194 -15.41 14.62 -21.75
CA ALA A 194 -14.17 15.40 -21.81
C ALA A 194 -13.11 14.82 -22.75
N ARG A 195 -13.51 13.95 -23.68
CA ARG A 195 -12.63 13.28 -24.66
C ARG A 195 -11.65 12.26 -24.06
N GLY A 196 -11.95 11.76 -22.87
CA GLY A 196 -11.19 10.66 -22.26
C GLY A 196 -11.24 9.39 -23.11
N TYR A 197 -10.23 8.55 -22.96
CA TYR A 197 -10.00 7.30 -23.70
C TYR A 197 -9.77 7.45 -25.20
N ARG A 198 -9.69 8.67 -25.75
CA ARG A 198 -9.39 8.85 -27.17
C ARG A 198 -7.98 8.41 -27.51
N LEU A 199 -7.00 8.68 -26.62
CA LEU A 199 -5.65 8.24 -26.81
C LEU A 199 -5.57 6.71 -26.83
N ALA A 200 -6.20 6.03 -25.86
CA ALA A 200 -6.23 4.57 -25.80
C ALA A 200 -6.86 3.98 -27.07
N ALA A 201 -8.01 4.53 -27.51
CA ALA A 201 -8.68 4.10 -28.74
C ALA A 201 -7.81 4.33 -29.99
N SER A 202 -7.10 5.46 -30.08
CA SER A 202 -6.18 5.78 -31.16
C SER A 202 -4.98 4.80 -31.21
N CYS A 203 -4.38 4.50 -30.06
CA CYS A 203 -3.28 3.53 -29.97
C CYS A 203 -3.73 2.13 -30.40
N VAL A 204 -4.83 1.63 -29.80
CA VAL A 204 -5.38 0.31 -30.12
C VAL A 204 -5.86 0.22 -31.59
N GLY A 205 -6.34 1.33 -32.15
CA GLY A 205 -6.74 1.46 -33.56
C GLY A 205 -5.59 1.54 -34.55
N GLY A 206 -4.35 1.49 -34.06
CA GLY A 206 -3.13 1.41 -34.91
C GLY A 206 -2.64 2.74 -35.47
N SER A 207 -3.06 3.89 -34.93
CA SER A 207 -2.53 5.21 -35.33
C SER A 207 -1.11 5.50 -34.80
N ARG A 208 -0.63 4.69 -33.86
CA ARG A 208 0.74 4.73 -33.32
C ARG A 208 1.26 3.31 -33.18
N SER A 209 2.57 3.12 -33.21
CA SER A 209 3.17 1.81 -32.93
C SER A 209 3.46 1.64 -31.42
N PRO A 210 3.43 0.40 -30.89
CA PRO A 210 3.87 0.13 -29.52
C PRO A 210 5.30 0.61 -29.25
N ALA A 211 6.21 0.45 -30.22
CA ALA A 211 7.59 0.87 -30.08
C ALA A 211 7.72 2.39 -29.92
N ASP A 212 6.97 3.19 -30.68
CA ASP A 212 6.99 4.66 -30.59
C ASP A 212 6.52 5.12 -29.21
N ILE A 213 5.49 4.47 -28.65
CA ILE A 213 4.98 4.80 -27.31
C ILE A 213 5.99 4.44 -26.23
N ILE A 214 6.65 3.29 -26.32
CA ILE A 214 7.69 2.88 -25.36
C ILE A 214 8.88 3.86 -25.42
N GLU A 215 9.32 4.25 -26.62
CA GLU A 215 10.40 5.21 -26.81
C GLU A 215 10.02 6.61 -26.26
N LEU A 216 8.81 7.06 -26.51
CA LEU A 216 8.28 8.32 -25.99
C LEU A 216 8.28 8.31 -24.45
N MET A 217 7.83 7.23 -23.83
CA MET A 217 7.86 7.07 -22.38
C MET A 217 9.29 7.02 -21.82
N GLU A 218 10.23 6.40 -22.53
CA GLU A 218 11.66 6.39 -22.15
C GLU A 218 12.25 7.81 -22.18
N ASN A 219 11.94 8.58 -23.22
CA ASN A 219 12.43 9.95 -23.41
C ASN A 219 11.78 10.97 -22.46
N SER A 220 10.58 10.69 -21.92
CA SER A 220 9.90 11.59 -20.99
C SER A 220 10.63 11.79 -19.66
N GLY A 221 11.51 10.87 -19.29
CA GLY A 221 12.16 10.85 -17.99
C GLY A 221 11.24 10.48 -16.82
N LEU A 222 10.01 10.02 -17.07
CA LEU A 222 9.12 9.53 -16.02
C LEU A 222 9.74 8.33 -15.31
N ARG A 223 9.85 8.43 -14.02
CA ARG A 223 10.31 7.36 -13.13
C ARG A 223 9.13 6.79 -12.33
N GLY A 224 9.24 5.56 -11.85
CA GLY A 224 8.23 4.94 -11.01
C GLY A 224 7.98 5.74 -9.73
N LEU A 225 6.75 6.22 -9.53
CA LEU A 225 6.37 7.13 -8.45
C LEU A 225 5.93 6.42 -7.15
N GLY A 226 6.06 5.10 -7.11
CA GLY A 226 5.82 4.29 -5.90
C GLY A 226 6.98 4.27 -4.89
N GLY A 227 8.11 4.92 -5.19
CA GLY A 227 9.24 5.04 -4.26
C GLY A 227 10.60 4.63 -4.81
N ALA A 228 10.70 3.53 -5.57
CA ALA A 228 11.98 3.03 -6.09
C ALA A 228 12.57 3.85 -7.26
N GLY A 229 11.75 4.60 -7.98
CA GLY A 229 12.21 5.51 -9.01
C GLY A 229 12.83 4.86 -10.25
N PHE A 230 12.51 3.63 -10.58
CA PHE A 230 13.00 3.00 -11.81
C PHE A 230 12.38 3.67 -13.06
N PRO A 231 13.13 3.94 -14.16
CA PRO A 231 12.58 4.57 -15.34
C PRO A 231 11.42 3.79 -15.96
N ALA A 232 10.26 4.45 -16.13
CA ALA A 232 9.01 3.78 -16.53
C ALA A 232 9.11 3.18 -17.94
N GLY A 233 9.56 3.96 -18.95
CA GLY A 233 9.71 3.48 -20.32
C GLY A 233 10.70 2.31 -20.43
N ARG A 234 11.80 2.34 -19.68
CA ARG A 234 12.76 1.23 -19.64
C ARG A 234 12.13 -0.05 -19.07
N LYS A 235 11.27 0.07 -18.04
CA LYS A 235 10.53 -1.08 -17.50
C LYS A 235 9.60 -1.68 -18.56
N TRP A 236 8.90 -0.84 -19.33
CA TRP A 236 8.06 -1.32 -20.44
C TRP A 236 8.86 -2.09 -21.49
N LYS A 237 10.00 -1.54 -21.90
CA LYS A 237 10.91 -2.16 -22.88
C LYS A 237 11.41 -3.54 -22.42
N ILE A 238 11.80 -3.65 -21.14
CA ILE A 238 12.25 -4.92 -20.55
C ILE A 238 11.12 -5.96 -20.61
N VAL A 239 9.91 -5.63 -20.12
CA VAL A 239 8.81 -6.58 -20.10
C VAL A 239 8.30 -6.92 -21.49
N ALA A 240 8.30 -5.95 -22.44
CA ALA A 240 7.90 -6.19 -23.82
C ALA A 240 8.83 -7.18 -24.55
N ALA A 241 10.09 -7.29 -24.12
CA ALA A 241 11.06 -8.25 -24.67
C ALA A 241 10.88 -9.68 -24.11
N GLU A 242 10.15 -9.86 -23.02
CA GLU A 242 9.91 -11.18 -22.42
C GLU A 242 8.81 -11.95 -23.20
N PRO A 243 8.76 -13.30 -23.12
CA PRO A 243 7.77 -14.09 -23.83
C PRO A 243 6.34 -13.84 -23.32
N ALA A 244 5.35 -13.87 -24.24
CA ALA A 244 3.94 -13.84 -23.91
C ALA A 244 3.47 -15.20 -23.30
N PRO A 245 2.37 -15.25 -22.53
CA PRO A 245 1.54 -14.11 -22.12
C PRO A 245 2.20 -13.30 -21.00
N ARG A 246 2.06 -11.98 -21.07
CA ARG A 246 2.54 -11.02 -20.08
C ARG A 246 1.36 -10.49 -19.27
N LEU A 247 1.60 -10.12 -18.02
CA LEU A 247 0.59 -9.59 -17.11
C LEU A 247 0.98 -8.18 -16.63
N MET A 248 0.01 -7.46 -16.07
CA MET A 248 0.26 -6.20 -15.37
C MET A 248 -0.28 -6.27 -13.94
N ALA A 249 0.47 -5.71 -13.01
CA ALA A 249 0.04 -5.46 -11.64
C ALA A 249 0.13 -3.96 -11.33
N ILE A 250 -0.98 -3.36 -10.94
CA ILE A 250 -1.06 -1.95 -10.53
C ILE A 250 -1.09 -1.89 -9.02
N ASN A 251 -0.05 -1.27 -8.46
CA ASN A 251 0.14 -1.16 -7.03
C ASN A 251 -0.58 0.09 -6.50
N ILE A 252 -1.59 -0.14 -5.65
CA ILE A 252 -2.28 0.88 -4.86
C ILE A 252 -2.27 0.45 -3.38
N ASP A 253 -1.21 -0.21 -2.95
CA ASP A 253 -0.96 -0.49 -1.53
C ASP A 253 -0.17 0.66 -0.91
N GLU A 254 -0.82 1.81 -0.82
CA GLU A 254 -0.27 3.07 -0.34
C GLU A 254 -0.21 3.10 1.20
N GLY A 255 0.63 2.23 1.79
CA GLY A 255 0.75 2.03 3.24
C GLY A 255 1.81 2.86 3.94
N GLU A 256 2.71 3.54 3.21
CA GLU A 256 3.80 4.34 3.79
C GLU A 256 3.26 5.50 4.63
N PRO A 257 3.65 5.64 5.92
CA PRO A 257 3.24 6.78 6.73
C PRO A 257 3.57 8.13 6.09
N GLY A 258 2.55 8.97 5.95
CA GLY A 258 2.65 10.26 5.29
C GLY A 258 2.23 10.25 3.82
N THR A 259 2.01 9.10 3.18
CA THR A 259 1.64 8.98 1.77
C THR A 259 0.12 8.82 1.60
N PHE A 260 -0.49 9.62 0.71
CA PHE A 260 -1.93 9.57 0.38
C PHE A 260 -2.26 10.18 -0.99
N LYS A 261 -1.29 10.25 -1.89
CA LYS A 261 -1.42 10.82 -3.24
C LYS A 261 -2.25 9.94 -4.18
N ASP A 262 -2.15 8.61 -4.04
CA ASP A 262 -2.90 7.68 -4.89
C ASP A 262 -4.40 7.74 -4.56
N ARG A 263 -4.75 7.79 -3.26
CA ARG A 263 -6.12 8.05 -2.81
C ARG A 263 -6.67 9.37 -3.38
N TYR A 264 -5.86 10.42 -3.35
CA TYR A 264 -6.26 11.74 -3.84
C TYR A 264 -6.70 11.69 -5.32
N TYR A 265 -5.97 10.99 -6.17
CA TYR A 265 -6.33 10.83 -7.58
C TYR A 265 -7.52 9.89 -7.80
N LEU A 266 -7.58 8.78 -7.06
CA LEU A 266 -8.71 7.84 -7.15
C LEU A 266 -10.04 8.49 -6.79
N GLU A 267 -10.05 9.32 -5.76
CA GLU A 267 -11.26 10.03 -5.33
C GLU A 267 -11.71 11.11 -6.35
N ARG A 268 -10.82 11.60 -7.21
CA ARG A 268 -11.09 12.70 -8.16
C ARG A 268 -11.22 12.28 -9.61
N ASP A 269 -10.25 11.56 -10.13
CA ASP A 269 -10.21 11.15 -11.54
C ASP A 269 -9.52 9.78 -11.70
N PRO A 270 -10.22 8.68 -11.43
CA PRO A 270 -9.67 7.33 -11.59
C PRO A 270 -9.43 6.97 -13.05
N HIS A 271 -10.10 7.64 -13.99
CA HIS A 271 -10.04 7.27 -15.40
C HIS A 271 -8.71 7.61 -16.06
N ARG A 272 -7.97 8.60 -15.55
CA ARG A 272 -6.66 8.95 -16.10
C ARG A 272 -5.65 7.81 -15.96
N PHE A 273 -5.59 7.18 -14.77
CA PHE A 273 -4.69 6.02 -14.63
C PHE A 273 -5.22 4.78 -15.35
N LEU A 274 -6.54 4.59 -15.43
CA LEU A 274 -7.14 3.49 -16.20
C LEU A 274 -6.84 3.62 -17.69
N GLU A 275 -6.93 4.82 -18.27
CA GLU A 275 -6.51 5.07 -19.66
C GLU A 275 -5.01 4.83 -19.83
N GLY A 276 -4.19 5.31 -18.90
CA GLY A 276 -2.75 5.04 -18.89
C GLY A 276 -2.42 3.55 -18.80
N ALA A 277 -3.17 2.79 -18.01
CA ALA A 277 -3.03 1.34 -17.91
C ALA A 277 -3.39 0.63 -19.22
N ILE A 278 -4.45 1.06 -19.92
CA ILE A 278 -4.83 0.52 -21.24
C ILE A 278 -3.73 0.78 -22.26
N VAL A 279 -3.19 1.99 -22.31
CA VAL A 279 -2.09 2.36 -23.21
C VAL A 279 -0.84 1.53 -22.90
N ALA A 280 -0.48 1.39 -21.63
CA ALA A 280 0.68 0.58 -21.21
C ALA A 280 0.49 -0.90 -21.54
N ALA A 281 -0.71 -1.45 -21.25
CA ALA A 281 -1.04 -2.83 -21.56
C ALA A 281 -0.96 -3.12 -23.07
N TRP A 282 -1.52 -2.23 -23.88
CA TRP A 282 -1.42 -2.32 -25.35
C TRP A 282 0.03 -2.25 -25.83
N ALA A 283 0.80 -1.26 -25.35
CA ALA A 283 2.19 -1.07 -25.78
C ALA A 283 3.10 -2.25 -25.42
N VAL A 284 2.86 -2.90 -24.30
CA VAL A 284 3.67 -4.03 -23.80
C VAL A 284 3.10 -5.40 -24.23
N GLY A 285 1.90 -5.44 -24.80
CA GLY A 285 1.23 -6.68 -25.23
C GLY A 285 0.70 -7.49 -24.05
N ILE A 286 -0.10 -6.87 -23.22
CA ILE A 286 -0.70 -7.42 -21.99
C ILE A 286 -2.23 -7.48 -22.15
N ASP A 287 -2.82 -8.65 -21.90
CA ASP A 287 -4.26 -8.86 -21.98
C ASP A 287 -4.97 -8.88 -20.61
N THR A 288 -4.22 -8.93 -19.51
CA THR A 288 -4.79 -9.05 -18.16
C THR A 288 -4.06 -8.14 -17.17
N VAL A 289 -4.84 -7.36 -16.42
CA VAL A 289 -4.37 -6.36 -15.46
C VAL A 289 -4.97 -6.64 -14.09
N TYR A 290 -4.15 -6.72 -13.07
CA TYR A 290 -4.53 -6.83 -11.67
C TYR A 290 -4.31 -5.50 -10.98
N ILE A 291 -5.37 -4.94 -10.38
CA ILE A 291 -5.31 -3.71 -9.57
C ILE A 291 -5.34 -4.15 -8.11
N TYR A 292 -4.26 -3.94 -7.38
CA TYR A 292 -4.16 -4.26 -5.96
C TYR A 292 -4.39 -3.01 -5.14
N LEU A 293 -5.51 -2.95 -4.42
CA LEU A 293 -5.92 -1.82 -3.59
C LEU A 293 -5.87 -2.21 -2.11
N ARG A 294 -5.19 -1.40 -1.30
CA ARG A 294 -5.19 -1.59 0.15
C ARG A 294 -6.59 -1.57 0.76
N ASP A 295 -6.79 -2.35 1.81
CA ASP A 295 -8.13 -2.51 2.42
C ASP A 295 -8.69 -1.22 3.00
N GLU A 296 -7.87 -0.38 3.59
CA GLU A 296 -8.27 0.85 4.29
C GLU A 296 -8.91 1.91 3.37
N TYR A 297 -8.80 1.73 2.05
CA TYR A 297 -9.39 2.63 1.05
C TYR A 297 -10.78 2.16 0.59
N HIS A 298 -11.69 1.91 1.54
CA HIS A 298 -13.05 1.44 1.23
C HIS A 298 -13.78 2.31 0.22
N GLY A 299 -13.66 3.65 0.36
CA GLY A 299 -14.23 4.60 -0.58
C GLY A 299 -13.68 4.45 -1.99
N CYS A 300 -12.36 4.35 -2.13
CA CYS A 300 -11.72 4.14 -3.42
C CYS A 300 -12.09 2.78 -4.05
N ARG A 301 -12.29 1.75 -3.21
CA ARG A 301 -12.76 0.44 -3.70
C ARG A 301 -14.12 0.56 -4.35
N ALA A 302 -15.09 1.20 -3.69
CA ALA A 302 -16.43 1.39 -4.25
C ALA A 302 -16.41 2.23 -5.54
N ILE A 303 -15.56 3.26 -5.61
CA ILE A 303 -15.32 4.03 -6.84
C ILE A 303 -14.79 3.11 -7.94
N LEU A 304 -13.72 2.36 -7.69
CA LEU A 304 -13.12 1.48 -8.70
C LEU A 304 -14.06 0.37 -9.18
N GLU A 305 -14.83 -0.25 -8.28
CA GLU A 305 -15.85 -1.24 -8.64
C GLU A 305 -16.87 -0.65 -9.61
N ARG A 306 -17.39 0.55 -9.33
CA ARG A 306 -18.36 1.26 -10.17
C ARG A 306 -17.76 1.66 -11.52
N GLU A 307 -16.59 2.31 -11.51
CA GLU A 307 -15.99 2.86 -12.73
C GLU A 307 -15.44 1.76 -13.65
N LEU A 308 -14.90 0.67 -13.09
CA LEU A 308 -14.50 -0.51 -13.87
C LEU A 308 -15.71 -1.20 -14.52
N ALA A 309 -16.83 -1.30 -13.80
CA ALA A 309 -18.07 -1.85 -14.35
C ALA A 309 -18.58 -1.00 -15.51
N ALA A 310 -18.57 0.33 -15.39
CA ALA A 310 -18.96 1.25 -16.45
C ALA A 310 -18.02 1.15 -17.67
N LEU A 311 -16.71 1.09 -17.44
CA LEU A 311 -15.71 0.93 -18.51
C LEU A 311 -15.85 -0.40 -19.25
N GLN A 312 -16.18 -1.49 -18.53
CA GLN A 312 -16.36 -2.82 -19.12
C GLN A 312 -17.70 -2.94 -19.88
N ALA A 313 -18.74 -2.22 -19.44
CA ALA A 313 -20.05 -2.24 -20.08
C ALA A 313 -20.06 -1.48 -21.43
N ASP A 314 -19.29 -0.40 -21.55
CA ASP A 314 -19.17 0.42 -22.77
C ASP A 314 -17.68 0.72 -23.06
N PRO A 315 -16.88 -0.28 -23.46
CA PRO A 315 -15.44 -0.08 -23.63
C PRO A 315 -15.14 0.84 -24.85
N PRO A 316 -14.26 1.85 -24.68
CA PRO A 316 -13.91 2.80 -25.74
C PRO A 316 -13.12 2.18 -26.91
N CYS A 317 -12.52 1.04 -26.67
CA CYS A 317 -11.71 0.23 -27.59
C CYS A 317 -11.57 -1.19 -27.00
N ARG A 318 -10.78 -2.06 -27.64
CA ARG A 318 -10.36 -3.32 -26.98
C ARG A 318 -9.55 -2.98 -25.73
N ILE A 319 -10.04 -3.39 -24.56
CA ILE A 319 -9.38 -3.18 -23.25
C ILE A 319 -8.86 -4.52 -22.71
N PRO A 320 -7.82 -4.51 -21.85
CA PRO A 320 -7.42 -5.71 -21.12
C PRO A 320 -8.50 -6.12 -20.11
N GLN A 321 -8.45 -7.38 -19.68
CA GLN A 321 -9.30 -7.84 -18.58
C GLN A 321 -8.77 -7.26 -17.25
N PHE A 322 -9.58 -6.48 -16.56
CA PHE A 322 -9.25 -5.91 -15.25
C PHE A 322 -9.75 -6.79 -14.11
N HIS A 323 -8.89 -7.03 -13.14
CA HIS A 323 -9.21 -7.70 -11.88
C HIS A 323 -8.85 -6.77 -10.72
N LEU A 324 -9.87 -6.34 -9.96
CA LEU A 324 -9.64 -5.62 -8.71
C LEU A 324 -9.37 -6.64 -7.60
N ARG A 325 -8.27 -6.45 -6.86
CA ARG A 325 -7.85 -7.25 -5.71
C ARG A 325 -7.84 -6.40 -4.46
N ARG A 326 -8.43 -6.90 -3.39
CA ARG A 326 -8.50 -6.23 -2.10
C ARG A 326 -7.33 -6.68 -1.24
N GLY A 327 -6.46 -5.74 -0.82
CA GLY A 327 -5.45 -5.99 0.21
C GLY A 327 -6.09 -6.35 1.55
N ALA A 328 -5.29 -6.72 2.53
CA ALA A 328 -5.81 -7.16 3.83
C ALA A 328 -5.01 -6.59 5.03
N GLY A 329 -4.49 -5.36 4.89
CA GLY A 329 -3.80 -4.66 5.97
C GLY A 329 -2.40 -5.21 6.24
N ALA A 330 -1.51 -5.15 5.25
CA ALA A 330 -0.09 -5.45 5.40
C ALA A 330 0.73 -4.54 4.49
N TYR A 331 1.43 -3.57 5.06
CA TYR A 331 2.30 -2.62 4.34
C TYR A 331 3.30 -3.30 3.41
N ILE A 332 3.79 -4.48 3.81
CA ILE A 332 4.76 -5.23 2.99
C ILE A 332 4.22 -5.57 1.60
N CYS A 333 2.90 -5.65 1.41
CA CYS A 333 2.29 -5.92 0.11
C CYS A 333 2.46 -4.75 -0.88
N GLY A 334 2.95 -3.59 -0.45
CA GLY A 334 3.47 -2.54 -1.33
C GLY A 334 4.81 -2.87 -1.99
N GLU A 335 5.55 -3.88 -1.51
CA GLU A 335 6.73 -4.41 -2.19
C GLU A 335 6.31 -5.29 -3.39
N GLU A 336 6.97 -5.11 -4.55
CA GLU A 336 6.51 -5.68 -5.83
C GLU A 336 6.27 -7.20 -5.79
N SER A 337 7.16 -7.97 -5.18
CA SER A 337 7.04 -9.43 -5.13
C SER A 337 6.10 -9.92 -4.03
N ALA A 338 6.00 -9.20 -2.92
CA ALA A 338 5.04 -9.47 -1.85
C ALA A 338 3.59 -9.21 -2.32
N MET A 339 3.36 -8.15 -3.10
CA MET A 339 2.06 -7.90 -3.73
C MET A 339 1.65 -9.07 -4.64
N ILE A 340 2.58 -9.59 -5.43
CA ILE A 340 2.34 -10.74 -6.29
C ILE A 340 1.96 -11.97 -5.47
N GLU A 341 2.69 -12.29 -4.41
CA GLU A 341 2.35 -13.41 -3.52
C GLU A 341 0.93 -13.23 -2.92
N SER A 342 0.57 -12.01 -2.53
CA SER A 342 -0.77 -11.69 -2.03
C SER A 342 -1.86 -11.89 -3.11
N ILE A 343 -1.66 -11.40 -4.33
CA ILE A 343 -2.60 -11.62 -5.45
C ILE A 343 -2.76 -13.12 -5.75
N GLU A 344 -1.72 -13.91 -5.55
CA GLU A 344 -1.75 -15.38 -5.72
C GLU A 344 -2.40 -16.12 -4.53
N GLY A 345 -2.93 -15.40 -3.53
CA GLY A 345 -3.62 -15.99 -2.36
C GLY A 345 -2.68 -16.62 -1.34
N LYS A 346 -1.52 -16.04 -1.15
CA LYS A 346 -0.49 -16.46 -0.20
C LYS A 346 -0.20 -15.35 0.82
N ARG A 347 0.69 -15.62 1.79
CA ARG A 347 1.29 -14.57 2.61
C ARG A 347 2.07 -13.60 1.72
N GLY A 348 1.93 -12.30 1.95
CA GLY A 348 2.65 -11.26 1.22
C GLY A 348 4.13 -11.19 1.63
N GLU A 349 4.88 -12.23 1.35
CA GLU A 349 6.31 -12.30 1.66
C GLU A 349 7.16 -12.01 0.43
N PRO A 350 8.12 -11.06 0.51
CA PRO A 350 9.01 -10.74 -0.59
C PRO A 350 9.80 -11.96 -1.10
N ARG A 351 9.97 -12.04 -2.41
CA ARG A 351 10.76 -13.07 -3.09
C ARG A 351 12.24 -12.67 -3.12
N LEU A 352 13.12 -13.66 -3.10
CA LEU A 352 14.54 -13.45 -3.39
C LEU A 352 14.72 -13.10 -4.87
N ARG A 353 15.66 -12.22 -5.17
CA ARG A 353 16.01 -11.78 -6.53
C ARG A 353 17.46 -12.14 -6.86
N PRO A 354 17.78 -12.60 -8.07
CA PRO A 354 16.90 -12.94 -9.18
C PRO A 354 16.10 -14.23 -8.94
N PRO A 355 15.00 -14.52 -9.71
CA PRO A 355 14.51 -13.76 -10.86
C PRO A 355 13.73 -12.49 -10.45
N TYR A 356 13.72 -11.49 -11.34
CA TYR A 356 12.92 -10.28 -11.16
C TYR A 356 11.47 -10.49 -11.62
N VAL A 357 10.55 -9.69 -11.10
CA VAL A 357 9.11 -9.74 -11.43
C VAL A 357 8.85 -9.55 -12.93
N ALA A 358 9.68 -8.73 -13.59
CA ALA A 358 9.64 -8.55 -15.05
C ALA A 358 9.82 -9.87 -15.84
N GLN A 359 10.50 -10.86 -15.24
CA GLN A 359 10.78 -12.17 -15.84
C GLN A 359 9.82 -13.24 -15.30
N VAL A 360 9.67 -13.31 -13.97
CA VAL A 360 8.86 -14.29 -13.26
C VAL A 360 8.01 -13.59 -12.20
N GLY A 361 6.88 -13.07 -12.63
CA GLY A 361 5.93 -12.33 -11.80
C GLY A 361 4.66 -13.14 -11.47
N LEU A 362 3.49 -12.52 -11.69
CA LEU A 362 2.17 -13.12 -11.43
C LEU A 362 2.03 -14.47 -12.14
N PHE A 363 1.67 -15.49 -11.37
CA PHE A 363 1.45 -16.86 -11.85
C PHE A 363 2.63 -17.41 -12.68
N GLY A 364 3.85 -16.98 -12.35
CA GLY A 364 5.07 -17.37 -13.04
C GLY A 364 5.24 -16.73 -14.43
N ARG A 365 4.50 -15.64 -14.74
CA ARG A 365 4.55 -14.94 -16.02
C ARG A 365 5.30 -13.62 -15.91
N PRO A 366 5.94 -13.14 -17.00
CA PRO A 366 6.49 -11.80 -17.05
C PRO A 366 5.44 -10.76 -16.67
N THR A 367 5.75 -9.89 -15.73
CA THR A 367 4.78 -8.95 -15.19
C THR A 367 5.31 -7.53 -15.18
N LEU A 368 4.55 -6.61 -15.80
CA LEU A 368 4.76 -5.19 -15.69
C LEU A 368 4.09 -4.69 -14.40
N GLU A 369 4.88 -4.19 -13.48
CA GLU A 369 4.36 -3.57 -12.27
C GLU A 369 4.55 -2.06 -12.29
N HIS A 370 3.50 -1.33 -11.93
CA HIS A 370 3.53 0.10 -11.74
C HIS A 370 2.69 0.54 -10.54
N ASN A 371 3.18 1.57 -9.84
CA ASN A 371 2.33 2.37 -8.97
C ASN A 371 1.29 3.13 -9.83
N MET A 372 0.13 3.37 -9.27
CA MET A 372 -1.02 4.01 -9.92
C MET A 372 -0.67 5.41 -10.47
N GLU A 373 0.01 6.26 -9.68
CA GLU A 373 0.38 7.61 -10.13
C GLU A 373 1.31 7.59 -11.34
N THR A 374 2.18 6.59 -11.48
CA THR A 374 3.02 6.45 -12.67
C THR A 374 2.17 6.31 -13.95
N LEU A 375 1.10 5.51 -13.87
CA LEU A 375 0.16 5.33 -14.99
C LEU A 375 -0.73 6.54 -15.23
N HIS A 376 -1.03 7.33 -14.21
CA HIS A 376 -1.79 8.58 -14.30
C HIS A 376 -1.16 9.59 -15.27
N TRP A 377 0.16 9.63 -15.36
CA TRP A 377 0.88 10.55 -16.23
C TRP A 377 1.02 10.10 -17.69
N VAL A 378 0.77 8.83 -18.01
CA VAL A 378 0.98 8.26 -19.34
C VAL A 378 0.20 9.02 -20.42
N ARG A 379 -1.09 9.30 -20.18
CA ARG A 379 -1.94 10.00 -21.14
C ARG A 379 -1.33 11.35 -21.54
N GLU A 380 -1.04 12.19 -20.58
CA GLU A 380 -0.57 13.55 -20.86
C GLU A 380 0.81 13.56 -21.50
N ILE A 381 1.70 12.67 -21.09
CA ILE A 381 3.02 12.52 -21.70
C ILE A 381 2.89 12.13 -23.17
N VAL A 382 2.01 11.18 -23.49
CA VAL A 382 1.82 10.72 -24.88
C VAL A 382 1.12 11.77 -25.75
N GLU A 383 0.15 12.52 -25.20
CA GLU A 383 -0.58 13.56 -25.92
C GLU A 383 0.25 14.83 -26.14
N LYS A 384 1.02 15.25 -25.13
CA LYS A 384 1.73 16.54 -25.12
C LYS A 384 3.22 16.43 -25.49
N GLY A 385 3.75 15.21 -25.52
CA GLY A 385 5.16 14.93 -25.79
C GLY A 385 6.03 14.82 -24.54
N PRO A 386 7.19 14.13 -24.67
CA PRO A 386 8.10 13.89 -23.56
C PRO A 386 8.72 15.17 -23.00
N GLU A 387 9.01 16.17 -23.85
CA GLU A 387 9.59 17.46 -23.45
C GLU A 387 8.64 18.26 -22.58
N TRP A 388 7.33 18.14 -22.81
CA TRP A 388 6.34 18.78 -21.95
C TRP A 388 6.49 18.34 -20.48
N PHE A 389 6.55 17.02 -20.24
CA PHE A 389 6.72 16.50 -18.89
C PHE A 389 8.09 16.88 -18.32
N ALA A 390 9.16 16.63 -19.09
CA ALA A 390 10.54 16.91 -18.68
C ALA A 390 10.77 18.39 -18.34
N GLY A 391 10.05 19.32 -19.00
CA GLY A 391 10.19 20.76 -18.80
C GLY A 391 9.64 21.32 -17.49
N HIS A 392 8.90 20.54 -16.71
CA HIS A 392 8.30 21.02 -15.45
C HIS A 392 9.23 21.01 -14.24
N GLY A 393 10.40 20.38 -14.29
CA GLY A 393 11.33 20.26 -13.16
C GLY A 393 12.02 21.57 -12.76
N ARG A 394 12.54 21.61 -11.51
CA ARG A 394 13.41 22.66 -10.96
C ARG A 394 14.79 22.11 -10.61
N ASN A 395 15.77 22.98 -10.44
CA ASN A 395 17.13 22.62 -9.98
C ASN A 395 17.77 21.49 -10.81
N GLY A 396 17.59 21.53 -12.15
CA GLY A 396 18.11 20.52 -13.07
C GLY A 396 17.37 19.19 -13.05
N ARG A 397 16.24 19.09 -12.37
CA ARG A 397 15.38 17.91 -12.32
C ARG A 397 14.29 17.99 -13.40
N LYS A 398 13.59 16.85 -13.64
CA LYS A 398 12.61 16.73 -14.72
C LYS A 398 11.27 16.22 -14.17
N GLY A 399 10.18 16.78 -14.69
CA GLY A 399 8.83 16.30 -14.45
C GLY A 399 8.13 16.90 -13.23
N LEU A 400 6.97 16.37 -12.96
CA LEU A 400 6.09 16.73 -11.85
C LEU A 400 6.07 15.62 -10.80
N ARG A 401 5.78 16.00 -9.57
CA ARG A 401 5.55 15.10 -8.45
C ARG A 401 4.37 15.50 -7.62
N SER A 402 3.64 14.54 -7.14
CA SER A 402 2.59 14.74 -6.15
C SER A 402 3.18 14.55 -4.76
N PHE A 403 3.42 15.64 -4.08
CA PHE A 403 3.88 15.64 -2.70
C PHE A 403 2.70 15.47 -1.75
N SER A 404 2.69 14.39 -0.97
CA SER A 404 1.78 14.24 0.17
C SER A 404 2.37 14.97 1.36
N VAL A 405 1.87 16.15 1.67
CA VAL A 405 2.41 16.99 2.75
C VAL A 405 1.51 16.95 3.99
N SER A 406 2.11 16.68 5.15
CA SER A 406 1.44 16.65 6.45
C SER A 406 2.34 17.18 7.57
N GLY A 407 1.86 17.17 8.80
CA GLY A 407 2.56 17.72 9.96
C GLY A 407 2.29 19.21 10.16
N ARG A 408 3.31 19.99 10.47
CA ARG A 408 3.17 21.37 11.01
C ARG A 408 3.05 22.46 9.95
N VAL A 409 2.24 22.25 8.91
CA VAL A 409 1.96 23.22 7.85
C VAL A 409 0.51 23.69 7.87
N LYS A 410 0.23 24.89 7.35
CA LYS A 410 -1.13 25.47 7.32
C LYS A 410 -2.07 24.72 6.39
N LYS A 411 -1.57 24.25 5.26
CA LYS A 411 -2.37 23.55 4.23
C LYS A 411 -1.77 22.18 3.94
N PRO A 412 -1.98 21.19 4.82
CA PRO A 412 -1.62 19.81 4.51
C PRO A 412 -2.48 19.30 3.34
N GLY A 413 -1.92 18.41 2.51
CA GLY A 413 -2.63 17.90 1.34
C GLY A 413 -1.68 17.33 0.29
N VAL A 414 -2.25 16.93 -0.85
CA VAL A 414 -1.47 16.56 -2.03
C VAL A 414 -1.21 17.79 -2.88
N HIS A 415 0.06 18.13 -3.06
CA HIS A 415 0.50 19.27 -3.84
C HIS A 415 1.28 18.79 -5.07
N LEU A 416 0.75 19.11 -6.25
CA LEU A 416 1.44 18.86 -7.51
C LEU A 416 2.46 19.95 -7.75
N ALA A 417 3.74 19.62 -7.66
CA ALA A 417 4.84 20.57 -7.78
C ALA A 417 5.96 20.03 -8.69
N PRO A 418 6.86 20.90 -9.18
CA PRO A 418 8.01 20.48 -9.96
C PRO A 418 8.92 19.50 -9.20
N ALA A 419 9.37 18.43 -9.84
CA ALA A 419 10.44 17.60 -9.31
C ALA A 419 11.68 18.46 -9.06
N GLY A 420 12.33 18.28 -7.91
CA GLY A 420 13.48 19.11 -7.50
C GLY A 420 13.11 20.43 -6.82
N ILE A 421 11.83 20.67 -6.50
CA ILE A 421 11.44 21.75 -5.56
C ILE A 421 12.12 21.51 -4.21
N THR A 422 12.47 22.57 -3.48
CA THR A 422 13.01 22.44 -2.13
C THR A 422 11.89 22.39 -1.09
N LEU A 423 12.17 21.91 0.13
CA LEU A 423 11.17 21.95 1.21
C LEU A 423 10.71 23.37 1.50
N GLN A 424 11.63 24.34 1.54
CA GLN A 424 11.28 25.74 1.81
C GLN A 424 10.29 26.26 0.77
N GLU A 425 10.59 26.07 -0.52
CA GLU A 425 9.68 26.45 -1.61
C GLU A 425 8.33 25.73 -1.51
N LEU A 426 8.32 24.43 -1.17
CA LEU A 426 7.09 23.64 -1.03
C LEU A 426 6.21 24.18 0.10
N ILE A 427 6.80 24.54 1.24
CA ILE A 427 6.08 25.14 2.37
C ILE A 427 5.53 26.52 1.99
N ASP A 428 6.32 27.35 1.36
CA ASP A 428 5.96 28.76 1.08
C ASP A 428 4.97 28.88 -0.09
N GLU A 429 5.22 28.18 -1.20
CA GLU A 429 4.42 28.30 -2.42
C GLU A 429 3.12 27.49 -2.38
N TYR A 430 3.13 26.31 -1.72
CA TYR A 430 2.02 25.36 -1.78
C TYR A 430 1.29 25.16 -0.45
N CYS A 431 2.03 25.14 0.67
CA CYS A 431 1.44 24.82 1.97
C CYS A 431 0.99 26.05 2.77
N GLY A 432 1.19 27.26 2.26
CA GLY A 432 0.79 28.51 2.93
C GLY A 432 1.60 28.83 4.18
N GLY A 433 2.78 28.25 4.33
CA GLY A 433 3.68 28.44 5.47
C GLY A 433 3.49 27.42 6.59
N MET A 434 4.30 27.57 7.64
CA MET A 434 4.20 26.81 8.89
C MET A 434 2.92 27.16 9.66
N LEU A 435 2.44 26.23 10.51
CA LEU A 435 1.36 26.53 11.45
C LEU A 435 1.72 27.76 12.33
N GLU A 436 0.73 28.49 12.75
CA GLU A 436 0.92 29.65 13.61
C GLU A 436 1.60 29.27 14.93
N GLY A 437 2.64 29.99 15.30
CA GLY A 437 3.44 29.74 16.49
C GLY A 437 4.34 28.49 16.40
N HIS A 438 4.61 28.01 15.19
CA HIS A 438 5.55 26.93 14.91
C HIS A 438 6.68 27.39 14.00
N THR A 439 7.90 26.97 14.31
CA THR A 439 9.10 27.19 13.51
C THR A 439 9.59 25.86 12.94
N LEU A 440 10.04 25.84 11.69
CA LEU A 440 10.57 24.62 11.06
C LEU A 440 11.77 24.11 11.86
N TYR A 441 11.72 22.84 12.25
CA TYR A 441 12.79 22.16 12.97
C TYR A 441 13.45 21.05 12.15
N GLY A 442 12.65 20.24 11.51
CA GLY A 442 13.08 19.13 10.66
C GLY A 442 11.96 18.59 9.80
N TYR A 443 12.24 17.58 9.00
CA TYR A 443 11.25 16.96 8.13
C TYR A 443 11.66 15.56 7.68
N LEU A 444 10.66 14.74 7.37
CA LEU A 444 10.81 13.47 6.66
C LEU A 444 10.57 13.79 5.17
N PRO A 445 11.56 13.61 4.28
CA PRO A 445 11.40 14.00 2.87
C PRO A 445 10.64 12.95 2.02
N GLY A 446 10.58 11.71 2.47
CA GLY A 446 10.10 10.56 1.68
C GLY A 446 9.30 9.54 2.47
N GLY A 447 8.54 9.96 3.47
CA GLY A 447 7.81 9.08 4.36
C GLY A 447 8.69 8.42 5.42
N ALA A 448 8.17 7.35 6.00
CA ALA A 448 8.83 6.63 7.11
C ALA A 448 10.22 6.13 6.77
N SER A 449 10.43 5.67 5.54
CA SER A 449 11.71 5.10 5.08
C SER A 449 12.74 6.16 4.63
N GLY A 450 12.30 7.40 4.40
CA GLY A 450 13.07 8.46 3.75
C GLY A 450 14.17 9.12 4.60
N GLY A 451 14.25 8.82 5.90
CA GLY A 451 15.14 9.50 6.85
C GLY A 451 14.54 10.81 7.39
N ILE A 452 15.31 11.53 8.23
CA ILE A 452 14.90 12.81 8.82
C ILE A 452 16.00 13.85 8.60
N LEU A 453 15.66 15.00 8.01
CA LEU A 453 16.57 16.08 7.74
C LEU A 453 16.24 17.33 8.60
N PRO A 454 17.26 18.10 9.05
CA PRO A 454 17.06 19.32 9.83
C PRO A 454 16.61 20.49 8.96
N ALA A 455 16.03 21.50 9.59
CA ALA A 455 15.61 22.77 8.94
C ALA A 455 16.74 23.44 8.14
N SER A 456 17.99 23.33 8.58
CA SER A 456 19.16 23.86 7.86
C SER A 456 19.36 23.25 6.46
N MET A 457 18.69 22.15 6.16
CA MET A 457 18.72 21.45 4.87
C MET A 457 17.42 21.62 4.07
N ALA A 458 16.57 22.59 4.44
CA ALA A 458 15.31 22.84 3.75
C ALA A 458 15.46 23.30 2.28
N ASN A 459 16.66 23.69 1.86
CA ASN A 459 16.97 24.10 0.49
C ASN A 459 17.56 22.96 -0.39
N VAL A 460 17.60 21.73 0.12
CA VAL A 460 18.01 20.58 -0.69
C VAL A 460 16.88 20.22 -1.66
N PRO A 461 17.17 20.05 -2.97
CA PRO A 461 16.15 19.65 -3.94
C PRO A 461 15.53 18.28 -3.63
N LEU A 462 14.20 18.22 -3.64
CA LEU A 462 13.42 17.02 -3.37
C LEU A 462 13.15 16.24 -4.66
N ASP A 463 13.99 15.25 -4.95
CA ASP A 463 13.82 14.34 -6.07
C ASP A 463 14.62 13.04 -5.86
N PHE A 464 14.47 12.07 -6.77
CA PHE A 464 15.30 10.86 -6.80
C PHE A 464 16.79 11.25 -6.88
N ASP A 465 17.62 10.51 -6.16
CA ASP A 465 19.08 10.62 -6.13
C ASP A 465 19.66 11.89 -5.46
N THR A 466 18.86 12.95 -5.22
CA THR A 466 19.34 14.20 -4.61
C THR A 466 19.66 14.08 -3.13
N LEU A 467 18.95 13.20 -2.43
CA LEU A 467 19.03 13.04 -0.98
C LEU A 467 19.99 11.93 -0.53
N ASN A 468 20.45 11.07 -1.46
CA ASN A 468 21.25 9.88 -1.14
C ASN A 468 22.55 10.21 -0.42
N GLN A 469 23.24 11.29 -0.80
CA GLN A 469 24.47 11.75 -0.14
C GLN A 469 24.27 12.14 1.32
N TYR A 470 23.03 12.38 1.73
CA TYR A 470 22.66 12.71 3.11
C TYR A 470 22.16 11.50 3.89
N GLY A 471 22.11 10.33 3.28
CA GLY A 471 21.55 9.10 3.87
C GLY A 471 20.01 9.11 3.91
N CYS A 472 19.40 9.89 3.03
CA CYS A 472 17.95 10.03 2.90
C CYS A 472 17.52 9.80 1.44
N PHE A 473 16.21 9.64 1.20
CA PHE A 473 15.67 9.55 -0.15
C PHE A 473 14.21 10.05 -0.23
N ILE A 474 13.78 10.39 -1.43
CA ILE A 474 12.45 10.97 -1.66
C ILE A 474 11.31 9.95 -1.55
N GLY A 475 11.56 8.67 -1.76
CA GLY A 475 10.56 7.61 -1.68
C GLY A 475 9.30 7.92 -2.49
N SER A 476 8.16 7.84 -1.81
CA SER A 476 6.83 8.16 -2.36
C SER A 476 6.49 9.65 -2.36
N ALA A 477 7.44 10.53 -2.09
CA ALA A 477 7.25 11.98 -1.94
C ALA A 477 6.28 12.37 -0.81
N ALA A 478 6.27 11.59 0.27
CA ALA A 478 5.55 11.90 1.49
C ALA A 478 6.40 12.81 2.36
N VAL A 479 5.98 14.05 2.53
CA VAL A 479 6.70 15.05 3.34
C VAL A 479 5.98 15.27 4.65
N VAL A 480 6.65 14.94 5.78
CA VAL A 480 6.10 15.21 7.11
C VAL A 480 6.95 16.30 7.78
N VAL A 481 6.33 17.46 8.04
CA VAL A 481 7.01 18.63 8.56
C VAL A 481 6.97 18.66 10.09
N LEU A 482 8.13 18.76 10.73
CA LEU A 482 8.31 18.87 12.18
C LEU A 482 8.60 20.33 12.56
N SER A 483 8.18 20.73 13.75
CA SER A 483 8.44 22.06 14.29
C SER A 483 9.31 22.00 15.54
N ASP A 484 9.66 23.17 16.05
CA ASP A 484 10.36 23.40 17.32
C ASP A 484 9.63 22.84 18.56
N LYS A 485 8.38 22.39 18.42
CA LYS A 485 7.60 21.70 19.46
C LYS A 485 7.69 20.18 19.39
N ASP A 486 8.38 19.67 18.40
CA ASP A 486 8.55 18.24 18.16
C ASP A 486 10.02 17.83 18.39
N THR A 487 10.29 16.52 18.50
CA THR A 487 11.67 16.01 18.56
C THR A 487 11.90 15.00 17.44
N ALA A 488 13.10 15.02 16.87
CA ALA A 488 13.48 14.06 15.83
C ALA A 488 13.58 12.63 16.37
N THR A 489 13.97 12.49 17.65
CA THR A 489 14.00 11.20 18.36
C THR A 489 12.61 10.59 18.52
N ALA A 490 11.59 11.37 18.87
CA ALA A 490 10.21 10.88 18.96
C ALA A 490 9.69 10.45 17.57
N ALA A 491 9.95 11.27 16.55
CA ALA A 491 9.59 10.94 15.17
C ALA A 491 10.26 9.63 14.69
N ALA A 492 11.57 9.49 14.89
CA ALA A 492 12.30 8.27 14.51
C ALA A 492 11.81 7.02 15.26
N ARG A 493 11.47 7.16 16.55
CA ARG A 493 10.91 6.06 17.33
C ARG A 493 9.51 5.65 16.87
N ASN A 494 8.63 6.61 16.53
CA ASN A 494 7.32 6.33 15.96
C ASN A 494 7.45 5.55 14.65
N VAL A 495 8.35 5.98 13.78
CA VAL A 495 8.62 5.33 12.50
C VAL A 495 9.25 3.94 12.68
N MET A 496 10.17 3.76 13.64
CA MET A 496 10.77 2.45 13.92
C MET A 496 9.71 1.47 14.47
N LYS A 497 8.75 1.97 15.29
CA LYS A 497 7.60 1.19 15.74
C LYS A 497 6.77 0.69 14.55
N PHE A 498 6.48 1.57 13.59
CA PHE A 498 5.79 1.19 12.37
C PHE A 498 6.52 0.07 11.62
N PHE A 499 7.86 0.13 11.45
CA PHE A 499 8.60 -0.93 10.79
C PHE A 499 8.65 -2.25 11.58
N ALA A 500 8.63 -2.19 12.91
CA ALA A 500 8.54 -3.37 13.75
C ALA A 500 7.17 -4.04 13.61
N ASP A 501 6.08 -3.26 13.64
CA ASP A 501 4.71 -3.73 13.51
C ASP A 501 4.43 -4.30 12.10
N GLU A 502 5.01 -3.73 11.04
CA GLU A 502 4.78 -4.10 9.63
C GLU A 502 5.81 -5.08 9.05
N SER A 503 6.75 -5.56 9.85
CA SER A 503 7.67 -6.60 9.43
C SER A 503 6.91 -7.89 9.11
N CYS A 504 7.07 -8.42 7.88
CA CYS A 504 6.46 -9.70 7.49
C CYS A 504 7.01 -10.91 8.28
N GLY A 505 8.09 -10.73 9.03
CA GLY A 505 8.71 -11.78 9.84
C GLY A 505 9.60 -12.77 9.07
N GLN A 506 9.70 -12.69 7.75
CA GLN A 506 10.41 -13.66 6.92
C GLN A 506 11.92 -13.68 7.21
N CYS A 507 12.59 -12.54 7.20
CA CYS A 507 14.05 -12.49 7.41
C CYS A 507 14.43 -12.00 8.83
N THR A 508 15.40 -12.68 9.44
CA THR A 508 15.85 -12.40 10.81
C THR A 508 16.37 -10.98 11.00
N PRO A 509 17.19 -10.39 10.09
CA PRO A 509 17.70 -9.03 10.27
C PRO A 509 16.60 -7.99 10.42
N CYS A 510 15.52 -8.07 9.63
CA CYS A 510 14.36 -7.19 9.74
C CYS A 510 13.54 -7.50 11.01
N ARG A 511 13.03 -8.73 11.15
CA ARG A 511 12.16 -9.14 12.26
C ARG A 511 12.74 -8.82 13.65
N VAL A 512 13.99 -9.22 13.88
CA VAL A 512 14.65 -9.01 15.18
C VAL A 512 15.24 -7.61 15.26
N GLY A 513 15.77 -7.10 14.15
CA GLY A 513 16.46 -5.82 14.11
C GLY A 513 15.57 -4.64 14.41
N THR A 514 14.36 -4.58 13.83
CA THR A 514 13.40 -3.50 14.07
C THR A 514 12.91 -3.46 15.52
N GLU A 515 12.57 -4.62 16.09
CA GLU A 515 12.16 -4.74 17.50
C GLU A 515 13.32 -4.35 18.45
N LYS A 516 14.54 -4.84 18.16
CA LYS A 516 15.73 -4.52 18.98
C LYS A 516 16.08 -3.05 18.91
N ALA A 517 16.06 -2.45 17.71
CA ALA A 517 16.29 -1.01 17.52
C ALA A 517 15.24 -0.19 18.29
N LEU A 518 13.94 -0.51 18.13
CA LEU A 518 12.87 0.15 18.87
C LEU A 518 13.07 0.07 20.38
N HIS A 519 13.51 -1.08 20.89
CA HIS A 519 13.81 -1.23 22.33
C HIS A 519 14.96 -0.33 22.78
N LEU A 520 16.07 -0.28 22.03
CA LEU A 520 17.24 0.55 22.33
C LEU A 520 16.95 2.07 22.21
N MET A 521 15.98 2.45 21.40
CA MET A 521 15.53 3.85 21.22
C MET A 521 14.59 4.33 22.33
N LYS A 522 14.21 3.48 23.32
CA LYS A 522 13.36 3.90 24.44
C LYS A 522 14.09 4.81 25.42
N ASP A 523 15.37 4.58 25.59
CA ASP A 523 16.21 5.37 26.49
C ASP A 523 16.51 6.75 25.89
N ARG A 524 16.68 7.75 26.75
CA ARG A 524 17.04 9.11 26.32
C ARG A 524 18.42 9.12 25.64
N ARG A 525 19.36 8.35 26.19
CA ARG A 525 20.71 8.18 25.63
C ARG A 525 20.75 6.90 24.81
N TRP A 526 21.00 7.06 23.51
CA TRP A 526 21.09 5.91 22.61
C TRP A 526 22.48 5.29 22.61
N ASP A 527 22.55 3.95 22.64
CA ASP A 527 23.80 3.21 22.36
C ASP A 527 24.09 3.27 20.86
N GLN A 528 24.71 4.38 20.45
CA GLN A 528 24.96 4.66 19.02
C GLN A 528 25.87 3.62 18.35
N PRO A 529 26.96 3.09 18.98
CA PRO A 529 27.73 2.01 18.39
C PRO A 529 26.89 0.78 18.07
N LEU A 530 26.14 0.28 19.05
CA LEU A 530 25.29 -0.90 18.89
C LEU A 530 24.18 -0.68 17.85
N LEU A 531 23.55 0.49 17.85
CA LEU A 531 22.53 0.82 16.85
C LEU A 531 23.09 0.90 15.42
N LYS A 532 24.34 1.35 15.23
CA LYS A 532 25.02 1.35 13.92
C LYS A 532 25.32 -0.06 13.44
N GLU A 533 25.84 -0.93 14.30
CA GLU A 533 26.09 -2.34 13.96
C GLU A 533 24.81 -3.06 13.58
N LEU A 534 23.75 -2.87 14.38
CA LEU A 534 22.42 -3.41 14.10
C LEU A 534 21.86 -2.90 12.76
N SER A 535 22.00 -1.59 12.50
CA SER A 535 21.58 -0.97 11.23
C SER A 535 22.31 -1.61 10.05
N GLN A 536 23.62 -1.80 10.16
CA GLN A 536 24.42 -2.41 9.08
C GLN A 536 23.94 -3.83 8.79
N ALA A 537 23.68 -4.64 9.82
CA ALA A 537 23.14 -5.99 9.64
C ALA A 537 21.76 -5.99 8.97
N MET A 538 20.89 -5.02 9.31
CA MET A 538 19.58 -4.89 8.68
C MET A 538 19.70 -4.47 7.22
N MET A 539 20.56 -3.50 6.91
CA MET A 539 20.77 -2.99 5.54
C MET A 539 21.36 -4.05 4.61
N ASP A 540 22.34 -4.82 5.09
CA ASP A 540 23.08 -5.78 4.27
C ASP A 540 22.34 -7.11 4.07
N ALA A 541 21.54 -7.55 5.05
CA ALA A 541 21.02 -8.91 5.08
C ALA A 541 19.50 -9.02 5.07
N SER A 542 18.75 -7.91 5.03
CA SER A 542 17.30 -7.96 4.83
C SER A 542 16.96 -8.25 3.36
N ILE A 543 15.92 -9.06 3.14
CA ILE A 543 15.50 -9.48 1.80
C ILE A 543 14.95 -8.31 0.96
N CYS A 544 14.25 -7.37 1.58
CA CYS A 544 13.54 -6.29 0.88
C CYS A 544 13.83 -4.91 1.45
N GLY A 545 13.35 -3.89 0.74
CA GLY A 545 13.51 -2.48 1.09
C GLY A 545 12.97 -2.09 2.47
N LEU A 546 11.96 -2.79 3.02
CA LEU A 546 11.44 -2.50 4.36
C LEU A 546 12.56 -2.61 5.41
N GLY A 547 13.19 -3.78 5.53
CA GLY A 547 14.25 -3.98 6.52
C GLY A 547 15.53 -3.21 6.18
N GLN A 548 15.82 -2.99 4.90
CA GLN A 548 17.00 -2.23 4.46
C GLN A 548 16.86 -0.73 4.77
N ALA A 549 15.66 -0.16 4.72
CA ALA A 549 15.43 1.27 4.90
C ALA A 549 14.96 1.65 6.32
N ALA A 550 14.44 0.71 7.10
CA ALA A 550 14.00 0.95 8.48
C ALA A 550 15.04 1.70 9.37
N PRO A 551 16.36 1.48 9.23
CA PRO A 551 17.36 2.20 10.01
C PRO A 551 17.52 3.68 9.64
N ASN A 552 17.10 4.14 8.44
CA ASN A 552 17.41 5.49 7.94
C ASN A 552 16.97 6.63 8.86
N PRO A 553 15.73 6.65 9.42
CA PRO A 553 15.33 7.69 10.36
C PRO A 553 16.19 7.74 11.61
N MET A 554 16.50 6.60 12.18
CA MET A 554 17.36 6.48 13.37
C MET A 554 18.79 6.94 13.07
N LEU A 555 19.38 6.50 11.96
CA LEU A 555 20.73 6.90 11.54
C LEU A 555 20.80 8.41 11.25
N SER A 556 19.77 8.97 10.61
CA SER A 556 19.72 10.42 10.34
C SER A 556 19.58 11.25 11.61
N VAL A 557 18.83 10.77 12.63
CA VAL A 557 18.76 11.43 13.94
C VAL A 557 20.13 11.44 14.62
N MET A 558 20.83 10.31 14.67
CA MET A 558 22.18 10.25 15.23
C MET A 558 23.17 11.18 14.51
N LYS A 559 22.97 11.39 13.21
CA LYS A 559 23.86 12.24 12.39
C LYS A 559 23.53 13.73 12.54
N TYR A 560 22.26 14.12 12.46
CA TYR A 560 21.85 15.51 12.31
C TYR A 560 21.25 16.12 13.59
N PHE A 561 20.77 15.30 14.50
CA PHE A 561 20.14 15.71 15.78
C PHE A 561 20.87 15.12 16.97
N ALA A 562 22.20 15.05 16.90
CA ALA A 562 23.03 14.37 17.89
C ALA A 562 22.79 14.82 19.34
N LYS A 563 22.36 16.08 19.56
CA LYS A 563 22.03 16.63 20.88
C LYS A 563 20.81 15.97 21.55
N GLU A 564 19.94 15.33 20.76
CA GLU A 564 18.75 14.66 21.29
C GLU A 564 19.04 13.22 21.78
N VAL A 565 20.19 12.65 21.43
CA VAL A 565 20.53 11.23 21.68
C VAL A 565 21.72 11.01 22.62
N VAL A 566 22.19 12.08 23.31
CA VAL A 566 23.31 12.07 24.28
C VAL A 566 22.81 12.20 25.71
#